data_c0bad3445574bec9603519969af26251
#
_entry.id   c0bad3445574bec9603519969af26251
#
_cell.length_a   1.000
_cell.length_b   1.000
_cell.length_c   1.000
_cell.angle_alpha   90.00
_cell.angle_beta   90.00
_cell.angle_gamma   90.00
#
_symmetry.space_group_name_H-M   'P 1'
#
loop_
_entity.id
_entity.type
_entity.pdbx_description
1 polymer ?
#
loop_
_entity_poly.entity_id
_entity_poly.type
_entity_poly.pdbx_seq_one_letter_code
_entity_poly.pdbx_strand_id
1 'polypeptide(L)'
;VLPNGTRLRGELFYEEPVQKVLAPVLSLFTDRVKYPRTYHLPWSPGRSDDDRVLPSLDGFVGEDVVVTAKMDGENTTLMRDCLHARSLDWEPHPSRTMIRALHARVAPDIPEGWRLCGENLQAVHSIRYTHLPDVFLLFSVWDERNRCLSWAETLDWASLLDLETVPVLYRGPWDETLVRG
;
A
#
# COMPACT_ATOMS: atom_id res chain seq x y z
N VAL A 1 18.06 -7.81 -11.17
CA VAL A 1 19.38 -7.72 -11.82
C VAL A 1 20.27 -8.76 -11.16
N LEU A 2 20.85 -9.65 -11.96
CA LEU A 2 21.79 -10.65 -11.46
C LEU A 2 23.12 -9.96 -11.03
N PRO A 3 23.95 -10.62 -10.19
CA PRO A 3 25.22 -10.05 -9.74
C PRO A 3 26.18 -9.64 -10.89
N ASN A 4 26.00 -10.23 -12.06
CA ASN A 4 26.76 -9.88 -13.29
C ASN A 4 26.15 -8.71 -14.08
N GLY A 5 25.14 -8.03 -13.56
CA GLY A 5 24.44 -6.93 -14.23
C GLY A 5 23.37 -7.35 -15.24
N THR A 6 23.15 -8.64 -15.46
CA THR A 6 22.11 -9.12 -16.37
C THR A 6 20.73 -8.82 -15.80
N ARG A 7 19.89 -8.13 -16.57
CA ARG A 7 18.46 -7.95 -16.27
C ARG A 7 17.68 -9.14 -16.81
N LEU A 8 17.07 -9.91 -15.92
CA LEU A 8 16.06 -10.88 -16.33
C LEU A 8 14.77 -10.13 -16.65
N ARG A 9 14.10 -10.49 -17.73
CA ARG A 9 12.76 -9.96 -18.03
C ARG A 9 11.76 -10.50 -17.01
N GLY A 10 10.89 -9.63 -16.48
CA GLY A 10 9.91 -9.98 -15.47
C GLY A 10 9.02 -11.16 -15.86
N GLU A 11 8.68 -11.26 -17.14
CA GLU A 11 7.85 -12.34 -17.72
C GLU A 11 8.37 -13.75 -17.41
N LEU A 12 9.70 -13.94 -17.38
CA LEU A 12 10.32 -15.25 -17.07
C LEU A 12 10.03 -15.71 -15.63
N PHE A 13 9.75 -14.78 -14.72
CA PHE A 13 9.43 -15.11 -13.32
C PHE A 13 8.01 -15.65 -13.13
N TYR A 14 7.14 -15.50 -14.11
CA TYR A 14 5.76 -15.98 -14.06
C TYR A 14 5.58 -17.37 -14.68
N GLU A 15 6.62 -17.91 -15.32
CA GLU A 15 6.60 -19.29 -15.79
C GLU A 15 6.70 -20.27 -14.61
N GLU A 16 5.77 -21.19 -14.51
CA GLU A 16 5.64 -22.14 -13.39
C GLU A 16 6.96 -22.84 -13.01
N PRO A 17 7.77 -23.37 -13.95
CA PRO A 17 9.04 -23.98 -13.64
C PRO A 17 10.05 -23.01 -13.01
N VAL A 18 10.06 -21.76 -13.49
CA VAL A 18 10.99 -20.74 -12.99
C VAL A 18 10.57 -20.27 -11.62
N GLN A 19 9.28 -20.09 -11.37
CA GLN A 19 8.74 -19.75 -10.06
C GLN A 19 9.09 -20.82 -9.01
N LYS A 20 8.94 -22.09 -9.36
CA LYS A 20 9.20 -23.21 -8.46
C LYS A 20 10.67 -23.29 -8.02
N VAL A 21 11.59 -22.98 -8.93
CA VAL A 21 13.04 -22.99 -8.64
C VAL A 21 13.49 -21.73 -7.92
N LEU A 22 12.93 -20.57 -8.27
CA LEU A 22 13.35 -19.28 -7.75
C LEU A 22 12.48 -18.76 -6.60
N ALA A 23 11.40 -19.46 -6.22
CA ALA A 23 10.48 -19.04 -5.16
C ALA A 23 11.20 -18.52 -3.90
N PRO A 24 12.27 -19.15 -3.37
CA PRO A 24 12.97 -18.67 -2.18
C PRO A 24 13.68 -17.33 -2.36
N VAL A 25 14.01 -16.95 -3.60
CA VAL A 25 14.75 -15.73 -3.93
C VAL A 25 13.96 -14.78 -4.84
N LEU A 26 12.70 -15.12 -5.15
CA LEU A 26 11.87 -14.39 -6.09
C LEU A 26 11.68 -12.93 -5.66
N SER A 27 11.63 -12.68 -4.36
CA SER A 27 11.55 -11.32 -3.80
C SER A 27 12.77 -10.45 -4.10
N LEU A 28 13.90 -11.05 -4.47
CA LEU A 28 15.11 -10.32 -4.86
C LEU A 28 15.11 -9.92 -6.34
N PHE A 29 14.24 -10.52 -7.14
CA PHE A 29 14.19 -10.36 -8.59
C PHE A 29 12.81 -9.89 -9.10
N THR A 30 11.86 -9.66 -8.22
CA THR A 30 10.53 -9.18 -8.56
C THR A 30 10.52 -7.65 -8.64
N ASP A 31 9.78 -7.09 -9.58
CA ASP A 31 9.47 -5.66 -9.61
C ASP A 31 8.45 -5.26 -8.53
N ARG A 32 7.92 -6.24 -7.80
CA ARG A 32 7.01 -6.01 -6.68
C ARG A 32 7.75 -5.40 -5.50
N VAL A 33 7.24 -4.29 -5.03
CA VAL A 33 7.84 -3.55 -3.92
C VAL A 33 6.93 -3.64 -2.71
N LYS A 34 7.47 -4.18 -1.63
CA LYS A 34 6.76 -4.26 -0.35
C LYS A 34 6.41 -2.88 0.18
N TYR A 35 5.15 -2.68 0.59
CA TYR A 35 4.80 -1.44 1.28
C TYR A 35 5.70 -1.24 2.51
N PRO A 36 6.31 -0.07 2.69
CA PRO A 36 7.28 0.15 3.77
C PRO A 36 6.64 -0.01 5.15
N ARG A 37 7.45 -0.36 6.16
CA ARG A 37 7.02 -0.26 7.55
C ARG A 37 6.94 1.22 7.92
N THR A 38 5.76 1.66 8.32
CA THR A 38 5.55 2.99 8.90
C THR A 38 5.95 3.00 10.36
N TYR A 39 6.44 4.13 10.82
CA TYR A 39 6.74 4.33 12.23
C TYR A 39 5.47 4.63 13.01
N HIS A 40 5.39 4.14 14.22
CA HIS A 40 4.39 4.55 15.19
C HIS A 40 4.78 5.91 15.80
N LEU A 41 3.76 6.72 16.09
CA LEU A 41 3.95 7.88 16.93
C LEU A 41 4.26 7.43 18.37
N PRO A 42 5.01 8.21 19.18
CA PRO A 42 5.42 7.79 20.52
C PRO A 42 4.27 7.37 21.45
N TRP A 43 3.07 7.89 21.22
CA TRP A 43 1.87 7.60 22.00
C TRP A 43 0.89 6.63 21.33
N SER A 44 1.23 6.06 20.17
CA SER A 44 0.33 5.10 19.49
C SER A 44 0.01 3.92 20.40
N PRO A 45 -1.30 3.59 20.60
CA PRO A 45 -1.69 2.45 21.40
C PRO A 45 -1.44 1.12 20.61
N GLY A 46 -1.43 0.00 21.35
CA GLY A 46 -1.43 -1.34 20.73
C GLY A 46 -0.14 -1.71 19.99
N ARG A 47 0.98 -1.10 20.36
CA ARG A 47 2.31 -1.43 19.81
C ARG A 47 2.80 -2.78 20.29
N SER A 48 3.44 -3.54 19.41
CA SER A 48 4.25 -4.71 19.73
C SER A 48 5.73 -4.34 19.87
N ASP A 49 6.52 -5.25 20.42
CA ASP A 49 7.98 -5.03 20.58
C ASP A 49 8.71 -4.89 19.24
N ASP A 50 8.11 -5.42 18.16
CA ASP A 50 8.66 -5.35 16.79
C ASP A 50 8.35 -4.03 16.07
N ASP A 51 7.48 -3.19 16.62
CA ASP A 51 7.05 -1.95 15.97
C ASP A 51 8.10 -0.86 16.12
N ARG A 52 8.34 -0.16 15.02
CA ARG A 52 9.24 0.99 15.00
C ARG A 52 8.50 2.22 15.49
N VAL A 53 9.11 2.94 16.41
CA VAL A 53 8.60 4.21 16.94
C VAL A 53 9.46 5.34 16.42
N LEU A 54 8.84 6.45 16.06
CA LEU A 54 9.56 7.68 15.70
C LEU A 54 10.40 8.15 16.89
N PRO A 55 11.71 8.36 16.69
CA PRO A 55 12.59 8.84 17.76
C PRO A 55 12.37 10.32 18.09
N SER A 56 11.87 11.10 17.12
CA SER A 56 11.55 12.52 17.25
C SER A 56 10.39 12.88 16.33
N LEU A 57 9.69 13.96 16.67
CA LEU A 57 8.61 14.56 15.88
C LEU A 57 9.06 15.85 15.19
N ASP A 58 10.33 16.22 15.31
CA ASP A 58 10.87 17.48 14.77
C ASP A 58 10.66 17.60 13.26
N GLY A 59 10.63 16.47 12.55
CA GLY A 59 10.37 16.45 11.11
C GLY A 59 8.95 16.86 10.69
N PHE A 60 8.02 17.00 11.65
CA PHE A 60 6.68 17.50 11.37
C PHE A 60 6.51 18.99 11.72
N VAL A 61 7.42 19.53 12.52
CA VAL A 61 7.29 20.93 12.99
C VAL A 61 7.38 21.91 11.82
N GLY A 62 6.33 22.69 11.64
CA GLY A 62 6.22 23.65 10.54
C GLY A 62 5.73 23.07 9.22
N GLU A 63 5.44 21.78 9.16
CA GLU A 63 4.92 21.11 7.96
C GLU A 63 3.39 21.00 8.00
N ASP A 64 2.77 21.05 6.81
CA ASP A 64 1.37 20.68 6.63
C ASP A 64 1.26 19.16 6.56
N VAL A 65 0.38 18.60 7.38
CA VAL A 65 0.15 17.15 7.48
C VAL A 65 -1.26 16.76 7.11
N VAL A 66 -1.40 15.53 6.69
CA VAL A 66 -2.69 14.87 6.52
C VAL A 66 -2.74 13.66 7.45
N VAL A 67 -3.70 13.65 8.36
CA VAL A 67 -3.96 12.53 9.27
C VAL A 67 -5.15 11.76 8.74
N THR A 68 -4.95 10.49 8.49
CA THR A 68 -6.00 9.61 7.96
C THR A 68 -6.34 8.50 8.94
N ALA A 69 -7.55 7.97 8.84
CA ALA A 69 -7.92 6.78 9.59
C ALA A 69 -7.06 5.58 9.15
N LYS A 70 -6.46 4.88 10.11
CA LYS A 70 -5.80 3.60 9.84
C LYS A 70 -6.89 2.52 9.84
N MET A 71 -7.29 2.13 8.63
CA MET A 71 -8.27 1.06 8.46
C MET A 71 -7.66 -0.30 8.84
N ASP A 72 -8.50 -1.24 9.21
CA ASP A 72 -8.11 -2.57 9.70
C ASP A 72 -8.58 -3.66 8.73
N GLY A 73 -7.79 -3.92 7.73
CA GLY A 73 -8.00 -4.92 6.69
C GLY A 73 -6.67 -5.50 6.21
N GLU A 74 -6.58 -5.82 4.93
CA GLU A 74 -5.34 -6.28 4.30
C GLU A 74 -4.71 -5.14 3.48
N ASN A 75 -3.50 -4.71 3.86
CA ASN A 75 -2.71 -3.80 3.03
C ASN A 75 -2.47 -4.43 1.67
N THR A 76 -3.04 -3.85 0.64
CA THR A 76 -3.03 -4.38 -0.73
C THR A 76 -2.46 -3.34 -1.69
N THR A 77 -1.57 -3.79 -2.54
CA THR A 77 -0.96 -3.01 -3.62
C THR A 77 -1.52 -3.46 -4.96
N LEU A 78 -1.98 -2.49 -5.75
CA LEU A 78 -2.42 -2.68 -7.14
C LEU A 78 -1.35 -2.10 -8.07
N MET A 79 -0.91 -2.89 -9.04
CA MET A 79 0.00 -2.52 -10.12
C MET A 79 -0.67 -2.85 -11.47
N ARG A 80 -0.11 -2.40 -12.57
CA ARG A 80 -0.66 -2.69 -13.90
C ARG A 80 -0.80 -4.20 -14.17
N ASP A 81 0.18 -4.98 -13.81
CA ASP A 81 0.31 -6.39 -14.15
C ASP A 81 -0.05 -7.34 -13.01
N CYS A 82 -0.13 -6.84 -11.79
CA CYS A 82 -0.38 -7.67 -10.63
C CYS A 82 -1.00 -6.90 -9.45
N LEU A 83 -1.53 -7.67 -8.51
CA LEU A 83 -1.86 -7.19 -7.17
C LEU A 83 -1.21 -8.11 -6.13
N HIS A 84 -0.86 -7.58 -4.98
CA HIS A 84 -0.29 -8.36 -3.89
C HIS A 84 -0.56 -7.75 -2.53
N ALA A 85 -0.56 -8.58 -1.48
CA ALA A 85 -0.56 -8.11 -0.11
C ALA A 85 0.80 -7.49 0.26
N ARG A 86 0.88 -6.86 1.44
CA ARG A 86 2.16 -6.33 1.96
C ARG A 86 3.25 -7.39 2.07
N SER A 87 2.90 -8.65 2.30
CA SER A 87 3.81 -9.80 2.32
C SER A 87 4.38 -10.17 0.93
N LEU A 88 3.91 -9.52 -0.14
CA LEU A 88 4.09 -9.87 -1.55
C LEU A 88 3.31 -11.11 -1.97
N ASP A 89 2.47 -11.63 -1.10
CA ASP A 89 1.55 -12.70 -1.41
C ASP A 89 0.44 -12.21 -2.36
N TRP A 90 0.21 -12.96 -3.41
CA TRP A 90 -0.77 -12.68 -4.47
C TRP A 90 -1.72 -13.86 -4.71
N GLU A 91 -1.64 -14.88 -3.90
CA GLU A 91 -2.43 -16.09 -4.09
C GLU A 91 -3.94 -15.80 -4.03
N PRO A 92 -4.73 -16.55 -4.82
CA PRO A 92 -6.18 -16.44 -4.76
C PRO A 92 -6.69 -16.77 -3.35
N HIS A 93 -7.47 -15.83 -2.79
CA HIS A 93 -8.16 -16.03 -1.52
C HIS A 93 -9.56 -15.44 -1.62
N PRO A 94 -10.60 -16.01 -0.98
CA PRO A 94 -11.96 -15.47 -1.00
C PRO A 94 -12.06 -13.99 -0.61
N SER A 95 -11.25 -13.54 0.38
CA SER A 95 -11.19 -12.14 0.80
C SER A 95 -10.58 -11.19 -0.24
N ARG A 96 -10.11 -11.69 -1.38
CA ARG A 96 -9.52 -10.91 -2.47
C ARG A 96 -10.36 -10.93 -3.73
N THR A 97 -11.55 -11.52 -3.70
CA THR A 97 -12.38 -11.66 -4.91
C THR A 97 -12.80 -10.31 -5.47
N MET A 98 -13.30 -9.42 -4.61
CA MET A 98 -13.73 -8.07 -5.04
C MET A 98 -12.54 -7.21 -5.45
N ILE A 99 -11.41 -7.32 -4.75
CA ILE A 99 -10.19 -6.59 -5.10
C ILE A 99 -9.63 -7.04 -6.44
N ARG A 100 -9.76 -8.31 -6.80
CA ARG A 100 -9.38 -8.80 -8.14
C ARG A 100 -10.26 -8.21 -9.23
N ALA A 101 -11.56 -8.10 -9.00
CA ALA A 101 -12.48 -7.45 -9.92
C ALA A 101 -12.16 -5.94 -10.07
N LEU A 102 -11.90 -5.27 -8.96
CA LEU A 102 -11.46 -3.88 -8.95
C LEU A 102 -10.14 -3.71 -9.72
N HIS A 103 -9.15 -4.55 -9.43
CA HIS A 103 -7.85 -4.53 -10.12
C HIS A 103 -8.03 -4.69 -11.63
N ALA A 104 -8.85 -5.65 -12.09
CA ALA A 104 -9.11 -5.84 -13.52
C ALA A 104 -9.71 -4.59 -14.19
N ARG A 105 -10.46 -3.77 -13.43
CA ARG A 105 -11.03 -2.50 -13.91
C ARG A 105 -9.96 -1.41 -14.04
N VAL A 106 -9.10 -1.24 -13.03
CA VAL A 106 -8.18 -0.09 -12.94
C VAL A 106 -6.79 -0.37 -13.53
N ALA A 107 -6.38 -1.64 -13.62
CA ALA A 107 -5.03 -2.03 -14.03
C ALA A 107 -4.59 -1.43 -15.39
N PRO A 108 -5.44 -1.33 -16.43
CA PRO A 108 -5.04 -0.73 -17.71
C PRO A 108 -4.59 0.72 -17.58
N ASP A 109 -5.12 1.45 -16.61
CA ASP A 109 -4.87 2.88 -16.41
C ASP A 109 -3.72 3.16 -15.42
N ILE A 110 -3.20 2.13 -14.75
CA ILE A 110 -2.02 2.26 -13.88
C ILE A 110 -0.76 2.29 -14.76
N PRO A 111 0.09 3.34 -14.67
CA PRO A 111 1.35 3.37 -15.41
C PRO A 111 2.28 2.22 -15.01
N GLU A 112 3.15 1.81 -15.92
CA GLU A 112 4.15 0.79 -15.64
C GLU A 112 5.07 1.20 -14.48
N GLY A 113 5.28 0.29 -13.53
CA GLY A 113 6.09 0.53 -12.33
C GLY A 113 5.41 1.32 -11.23
N TRP A 114 4.21 1.88 -11.48
CA TRP A 114 3.44 2.60 -10.46
C TRP A 114 2.64 1.64 -9.57
N ARG A 115 2.34 2.09 -8.35
CA ARG A 115 1.60 1.33 -7.35
C ARG A 115 0.53 2.18 -6.69
N LEU A 116 -0.67 1.63 -6.61
CA LEU A 116 -1.74 2.15 -5.77
C LEU A 116 -1.83 1.27 -4.53
N CYS A 117 -1.62 1.86 -3.36
CA CYS A 117 -1.64 1.14 -2.10
C CYS A 117 -2.88 1.54 -1.29
N GLY A 118 -3.63 0.56 -0.87
CA GLY A 118 -4.89 0.74 -0.14
C GLY A 118 -5.15 -0.39 0.84
N GLU A 119 -6.24 -0.27 1.56
CA GLU A 119 -6.69 -1.28 2.51
C GLU A 119 -7.85 -2.07 1.89
N ASN A 120 -7.70 -3.37 1.76
CA ASN A 120 -8.75 -4.30 1.37
C ASN A 120 -9.57 -4.67 2.60
N LEU A 121 -10.78 -4.15 2.68
CA LEU A 121 -11.70 -4.32 3.80
C LEU A 121 -12.66 -5.51 3.63
N GLN A 122 -12.57 -6.23 2.50
CA GLN A 122 -13.17 -7.56 2.38
C GLN A 122 -12.43 -8.58 3.28
N ALA A 123 -11.14 -8.36 3.53
CA ALA A 123 -10.36 -9.10 4.52
C ALA A 123 -10.66 -8.53 5.92
N VAL A 124 -11.58 -9.17 6.63
CA VAL A 124 -11.92 -8.76 8.00
C VAL A 124 -10.84 -9.24 8.96
N HIS A 125 -10.22 -8.30 9.67
CA HIS A 125 -9.29 -8.58 10.77
C HIS A 125 -10.00 -8.49 12.13
N SER A 126 -9.68 -7.49 12.95
CA SER A 126 -10.26 -7.33 14.28
C SER A 126 -11.53 -6.44 14.27
N ILE A 127 -11.66 -5.55 13.27
CA ILE A 127 -12.78 -4.61 13.16
C ILE A 127 -13.72 -5.04 12.03
N ARG A 128 -15.00 -5.23 12.36
CA ARG A 128 -16.04 -5.40 11.35
C ARG A 128 -16.71 -4.07 11.08
N TYR A 129 -16.46 -3.51 9.93
CA TYR A 129 -17.13 -2.29 9.48
C TYR A 129 -18.55 -2.61 8.99
N THR A 130 -19.51 -1.81 9.41
CA THR A 130 -20.93 -1.97 9.03
C THR A 130 -21.33 -1.05 7.88
N HIS A 131 -20.58 0.03 7.68
CA HIS A 131 -20.82 1.01 6.64
C HIS A 131 -19.47 1.42 6.03
N LEU A 132 -19.22 0.98 4.83
CA LEU A 132 -18.04 1.33 4.07
C LEU A 132 -18.47 1.97 2.75
N PRO A 133 -17.79 3.02 2.28
CA PRO A 133 -18.04 3.57 0.95
C PRO A 133 -17.64 2.58 -0.16
N ASP A 134 -16.57 1.82 0.05
CA ASP A 134 -16.10 0.75 -0.83
C ASP A 134 -15.32 -0.30 -0.02
N VAL A 135 -15.02 -1.43 -0.65
CA VAL A 135 -14.20 -2.52 -0.08
C VAL A 135 -12.70 -2.26 -0.17
N PHE A 136 -12.27 -1.31 -0.99
CA PHE A 136 -10.88 -0.88 -1.11
C PHE A 136 -10.79 0.62 -0.88
N LEU A 137 -10.00 1.02 0.09
CA LEU A 137 -9.75 2.43 0.38
C LEU A 137 -8.29 2.77 0.09
N LEU A 138 -8.07 3.62 -0.92
CA LEU A 138 -6.74 4.08 -1.32
C LEU A 138 -6.15 4.99 -0.23
N PHE A 139 -4.87 4.81 0.10
CA PHE A 139 -4.18 5.68 1.04
C PHE A 139 -2.83 6.22 0.53
N SER A 140 -2.26 5.67 -0.53
CA SER A 140 -1.06 6.23 -1.16
C SER A 140 -0.87 5.74 -2.59
N VAL A 141 -0.25 6.59 -3.40
CA VAL A 141 0.21 6.27 -4.76
C VAL A 141 1.72 6.46 -4.82
N TRP A 142 2.41 5.59 -5.54
CA TRP A 142 3.86 5.59 -5.67
C TRP A 142 4.25 5.52 -7.14
N ASP A 143 5.21 6.33 -7.55
CA ASP A 143 5.72 6.35 -8.91
C ASP A 143 6.73 5.21 -9.18
N GLU A 144 7.20 5.11 -10.44
CA GLU A 144 8.18 4.12 -10.88
C GLU A 144 9.56 4.28 -10.22
N ARG A 145 9.82 5.42 -9.60
CA ARG A 145 11.05 5.71 -8.84
C ARG A 145 10.92 5.39 -7.37
N ASN A 146 9.80 4.76 -6.96
CA ASN A 146 9.50 4.45 -5.58
C ASN A 146 9.34 5.69 -4.69
N ARG A 147 8.83 6.80 -5.24
CA ARG A 147 8.47 8.01 -4.48
C ARG A 147 6.99 7.99 -4.20
N CYS A 148 6.62 8.23 -2.95
CA CYS A 148 5.23 8.45 -2.56
C CYS A 148 4.78 9.81 -3.06
N LEU A 149 3.64 9.84 -3.74
CA LEU A 149 3.00 11.08 -4.16
C LEU A 149 2.42 11.83 -2.94
N SER A 150 2.20 13.11 -3.12
CA SER A 150 1.45 13.93 -2.14
C SER A 150 0.01 13.42 -1.99
N TRP A 151 -0.64 13.81 -0.89
CA TRP A 151 -2.05 13.50 -0.68
C TRP A 151 -2.94 14.12 -1.77
N ALA A 152 -2.62 15.33 -2.24
CA ALA A 152 -3.37 15.96 -3.32
C ALA A 152 -3.31 15.14 -4.61
N GLU A 153 -2.11 14.72 -5.02
CA GLU A 153 -1.93 13.86 -6.18
C GLU A 153 -2.59 12.48 -5.98
N THR A 154 -2.59 11.95 -4.74
CA THR A 154 -3.30 10.71 -4.42
C THR A 154 -4.81 10.85 -4.62
N LEU A 155 -5.40 12.01 -4.26
CA LEU A 155 -6.81 12.30 -4.51
C LEU A 155 -7.11 12.45 -6.01
N ASP A 156 -6.20 13.05 -6.79
CA ASP A 156 -6.35 13.15 -8.24
C ASP A 156 -6.39 11.75 -8.89
N TRP A 157 -5.50 10.86 -8.45
CA TRP A 157 -5.49 9.46 -8.88
C TRP A 157 -6.74 8.70 -8.44
N ALA A 158 -7.21 8.91 -7.21
CA ALA A 158 -8.46 8.32 -6.72
C ALA A 158 -9.64 8.74 -7.59
N SER A 159 -9.75 10.04 -7.89
CA SER A 159 -10.79 10.59 -8.76
C SER A 159 -10.70 10.04 -10.20
N LEU A 160 -9.49 9.95 -10.75
CA LEU A 160 -9.28 9.44 -12.11
C LEU A 160 -9.74 8.00 -12.29
N LEU A 161 -9.50 7.17 -11.26
CA LEU A 161 -9.77 5.73 -11.30
C LEU A 161 -11.10 5.34 -10.63
N ASP A 162 -11.88 6.32 -10.18
CA ASP A 162 -13.12 6.11 -9.44
C ASP A 162 -12.89 5.18 -8.23
N LEU A 163 -11.93 5.59 -7.38
CA LEU A 163 -11.56 4.91 -6.14
C LEU A 163 -11.90 5.78 -4.93
N GLU A 164 -12.38 5.14 -3.88
CA GLU A 164 -12.54 5.77 -2.57
C GLU A 164 -11.22 5.81 -1.81
N THR A 165 -11.04 6.84 -0.99
CA THR A 165 -9.86 6.99 -0.13
C THR A 165 -10.18 6.71 1.33
N VAL A 166 -9.13 6.42 2.12
CA VAL A 166 -9.28 6.36 3.57
C VAL A 166 -9.79 7.70 4.12
N PRO A 167 -10.62 7.70 5.17
CA PRO A 167 -11.13 8.94 5.77
C PRO A 167 -10.01 9.84 6.26
N VAL A 168 -10.09 11.13 5.91
CA VAL A 168 -9.21 12.17 6.44
C VAL A 168 -9.80 12.66 7.76
N LEU A 169 -9.00 12.58 8.83
CA LEU A 169 -9.36 13.01 10.18
C LEU A 169 -8.92 14.46 10.43
N TYR A 170 -7.77 14.85 9.87
CA TYR A 170 -7.23 16.21 9.97
C TYR A 170 -6.38 16.55 8.75
N ARG A 171 -6.37 17.81 8.37
CA ARG A 171 -5.47 18.37 7.35
C ARG A 171 -5.11 19.81 7.74
N GLY A 172 -3.82 20.09 7.83
CA GLY A 172 -3.31 21.44 8.17
C GLY A 172 -1.93 21.36 8.78
N PRO A 173 -1.44 22.49 9.34
CA PRO A 173 -0.16 22.54 10.03
C PRO A 173 -0.06 21.49 11.13
N TRP A 174 1.13 20.92 11.32
CA TRP A 174 1.35 19.97 12.41
C TRP A 174 1.01 20.56 13.77
N ASP A 175 0.09 19.95 14.47
CA ASP A 175 -0.27 20.24 15.85
C ASP A 175 -0.33 18.91 16.63
N GLU A 176 0.67 18.70 17.51
CA GLU A 176 0.77 17.47 18.29
C GLU A 176 -0.43 17.27 19.22
N THR A 177 -0.94 18.36 19.82
CA THR A 177 -2.06 18.29 20.75
C THR A 177 -3.32 17.82 20.02
N LEU A 178 -3.54 18.36 18.84
CA LEU A 178 -4.70 18.03 17.99
C LEU A 178 -4.62 16.61 17.44
N VAL A 179 -3.41 16.15 17.08
CA VAL A 179 -3.20 14.79 16.55
C VAL A 179 -3.26 13.72 17.64
N ARG A 180 -3.01 14.08 18.89
CA ARG A 180 -3.17 13.17 20.04
C ARG A 180 -4.64 12.89 20.37
N GLY A 181 -5.56 13.78 20.06
CA GLY A 181 -7.01 13.68 20.28
C GLY A 181 -7.37 14.16 21.65
#